data_f1cb031e9dadbf1078c0617ade02bd31
#
_entry.id   f1cb031e9dadbf1078c0617ade02bd31
#
_cell.length_a   1.000
_cell.length_b   1.000
_cell.length_c   1.000
_cell.angle_alpha   90.00
_cell.angle_beta   90.00
_cell.angle_gamma   90.00
#
_symmetry.space_group_name_H-M   'P 1'
#
loop_
_entity.id
_entity.type
_entity.pdbx_description
1 polymer ?
#
loop_
_entity_poly.entity_id
_entity_poly.type
_entity_poly.pdbx_seq_one_letter_code
_entity_poly.pdbx_strand_id
1 'polypeptide(L)'
;MFTRLLLSLVVALTLASTPSAAVDSRPETPTTISHAKIISVDEARILLETKAARVFDTRNALNFGKGHVPGATLLAYKEKSEFAADFDASQDSFDLSKLPADKNATIVIYSHGPQGWKSYKAAVLSARAGYRNVLWMREGFAGWTALGLAVE
;
A
#
# COMPACT_ATOMS: atom_id res chain seq x y z
N MET A 1 61.69 -3.04 46.62
CA MET A 1 61.23 -3.98 45.61
C MET A 1 59.76 -3.69 45.38
N PHE A 2 59.42 -2.77 44.40
CA PHE A 2 58.01 -2.35 44.15
C PHE A 2 57.53 -3.03 42.87
N THR A 3 56.63 -4.00 43.01
CA THR A 3 55.99 -4.72 41.91
C THR A 3 54.83 -3.88 41.38
N ARG A 4 54.98 -3.30 40.16
CA ARG A 4 53.87 -2.59 39.49
C ARG A 4 52.96 -3.60 38.82
N LEU A 5 51.70 -3.67 39.29
CA LEU A 5 50.64 -4.42 38.70
C LEU A 5 50.05 -3.59 37.53
N LEU A 6 50.28 -4.02 36.29
CA LEU A 6 49.64 -3.45 35.10
C LEU A 6 48.26 -4.06 34.95
N LEU A 7 47.22 -3.24 35.18
CA LEU A 7 45.83 -3.59 34.92
C LEU A 7 45.49 -3.33 33.45
N SER A 8 45.43 -4.42 32.66
CA SER A 8 45.02 -4.31 31.24
C SER A 8 43.51 -4.17 31.16
N LEU A 9 43.05 -2.99 30.74
CA LEU A 9 41.65 -2.71 30.46
C LEU A 9 41.29 -3.28 29.06
N VAL A 10 40.54 -4.38 29.04
CA VAL A 10 39.97 -4.92 27.78
C VAL A 10 38.67 -4.19 27.53
N VAL A 11 38.66 -3.29 26.55
CA VAL A 11 37.44 -2.67 26.06
C VAL A 11 36.80 -3.62 25.07
N ALA A 12 35.71 -4.28 25.47
CA ALA A 12 34.90 -5.08 24.60
C ALA A 12 34.01 -4.15 23.74
N LEU A 13 34.36 -4.04 22.47
CA LEU A 13 33.55 -3.32 21.47
C LEU A 13 32.37 -4.20 21.07
N THR A 14 31.21 -3.96 21.67
CA THR A 14 29.95 -4.61 21.25
C THR A 14 29.47 -4.00 19.93
N LEU A 15 29.62 -4.73 18.82
CA LEU A 15 28.99 -4.40 17.56
C LEU A 15 27.46 -4.57 17.73
N ALA A 16 26.76 -3.44 17.86
CA ALA A 16 25.30 -3.42 17.77
C ALA A 16 24.89 -3.72 16.32
N SER A 17 24.40 -4.95 16.09
CA SER A 17 23.76 -5.31 14.81
C SER A 17 22.46 -4.53 14.69
N THR A 18 22.42 -3.53 13.82
CA THR A 18 21.16 -2.89 13.43
C THR A 18 20.31 -3.90 12.68
N PRO A 19 19.03 -4.11 13.05
CA PRO A 19 18.16 -4.98 12.28
C PRO A 19 18.01 -4.38 10.89
N SER A 20 18.48 -5.08 9.87
CA SER A 20 18.19 -4.76 8.47
C SER A 20 16.70 -4.96 8.27
N ALA A 21 15.96 -3.89 7.96
CA ALA A 21 14.59 -4.01 7.51
C ALA A 21 14.57 -4.95 6.31
N ALA A 22 13.77 -6.01 6.36
CA ALA A 22 13.61 -6.94 5.24
C ALA A 22 13.10 -6.14 4.04
N VAL A 23 13.91 -6.05 2.99
CA VAL A 23 13.50 -5.42 1.72
C VAL A 23 12.39 -6.30 1.15
N ASP A 24 11.23 -5.71 0.85
CA ASP A 24 10.14 -6.40 0.17
C ASP A 24 10.66 -6.88 -1.20
N SER A 25 10.77 -8.19 -1.36
CA SER A 25 11.33 -8.81 -2.58
C SER A 25 10.34 -8.87 -3.75
N ARG A 26 9.10 -8.40 -3.54
CA ARG A 26 8.09 -8.35 -4.61
C ARG A 26 8.49 -7.34 -5.66
N PRO A 27 8.28 -7.63 -6.95
CA PRO A 27 8.50 -6.65 -8.00
C PRO A 27 7.56 -5.45 -7.81
N GLU A 28 7.99 -4.30 -8.32
CA GLU A 28 7.08 -3.15 -8.40
C GLU A 28 5.94 -3.42 -9.37
N THR A 29 4.79 -2.84 -9.05
CA THR A 29 3.64 -2.83 -9.95
C THR A 29 3.94 -2.01 -11.20
N PRO A 30 3.24 -2.24 -12.32
CA PRO A 30 3.39 -1.44 -13.52
C PRO A 30 3.24 0.07 -13.26
N THR A 31 3.90 0.88 -14.10
CA THR A 31 3.77 2.35 -14.10
C THR A 31 2.66 2.85 -15.03
N THR A 32 1.94 1.91 -15.64
CA THR A 32 0.76 2.16 -16.47
C THR A 32 -0.34 1.17 -16.11
N ILE A 33 -1.58 1.56 -16.34
CA ILE A 33 -2.74 0.70 -16.08
C ILE A 33 -3.81 0.95 -17.14
N SER A 34 -4.37 -0.12 -17.71
CA SER A 34 -5.44 -0.03 -18.71
C SER A 34 -6.80 0.23 -18.06
N HIS A 35 -7.57 1.13 -18.63
CA HIS A 35 -8.94 1.45 -18.21
C HIS A 35 -9.09 2.03 -16.79
N ALA A 36 -8.00 2.44 -16.19
CA ALA A 36 -7.93 3.19 -14.93
C ALA A 36 -6.90 4.32 -15.06
N LYS A 37 -6.89 5.25 -14.11
CA LYS A 37 -5.91 6.35 -14.07
C LYS A 37 -5.04 6.22 -12.82
N ILE A 38 -3.74 6.34 -12.99
CA ILE A 38 -2.83 6.54 -11.85
C ILE A 38 -2.95 7.99 -11.38
N ILE A 39 -3.09 8.18 -10.07
CA ILE A 39 -3.12 9.49 -9.45
C ILE A 39 -2.04 9.60 -8.37
N SER A 40 -1.58 10.82 -8.12
CA SER A 40 -0.68 11.14 -7.03
C SER A 40 -1.40 11.12 -5.67
N VAL A 41 -0.63 11.13 -4.59
CA VAL A 41 -1.16 11.29 -3.22
C VAL A 41 -1.90 12.64 -3.08
N ASP A 42 -1.37 13.72 -3.66
CA ASP A 42 -2.03 15.04 -3.58
C ASP A 42 -3.36 15.07 -4.33
N GLU A 43 -3.46 14.44 -5.51
CA GLU A 43 -4.74 14.30 -6.21
C GLU A 43 -5.75 13.50 -5.36
N ALA A 44 -5.31 12.41 -4.73
CA ALA A 44 -6.16 11.62 -3.84
C ALA A 44 -6.62 12.44 -2.63
N ARG A 45 -5.72 13.21 -2.00
CA ARG A 45 -6.03 14.09 -0.88
C ARG A 45 -7.12 15.11 -1.25
N ILE A 46 -6.98 15.79 -2.37
CA ILE A 46 -7.98 16.76 -2.85
C ILE A 46 -9.35 16.10 -3.06
N LEU A 47 -9.38 14.92 -3.67
CA LEU A 47 -10.63 14.17 -3.90
C LEU A 47 -11.31 13.78 -2.58
N LEU A 48 -10.54 13.43 -1.56
CA LEU A 48 -11.06 13.11 -0.23
C LEU A 48 -11.61 14.35 0.49
N GLU A 49 -10.84 15.44 0.53
CA GLU A 49 -11.23 16.71 1.16
C GLU A 49 -12.50 17.29 0.56
N THR A 50 -12.66 17.18 -0.76
CA THR A 50 -13.83 17.65 -1.48
C THR A 50 -14.97 16.64 -1.54
N LYS A 51 -14.80 15.44 -0.96
CA LYS A 51 -15.73 14.31 -1.01
C LYS A 51 -16.14 13.92 -2.45
N ALA A 52 -15.24 14.16 -3.41
CA ALA A 52 -15.47 13.89 -4.82
C ALA A 52 -15.24 12.42 -5.20
N ALA A 53 -14.65 11.61 -4.31
CA ALA A 53 -14.40 10.18 -4.52
C ALA A 53 -14.63 9.37 -3.25
N ARG A 54 -14.92 8.08 -3.43
CA ARG A 54 -14.84 7.09 -2.35
C ARG A 54 -13.49 6.38 -2.41
N VAL A 55 -12.88 6.17 -1.24
CA VAL A 55 -11.53 5.61 -1.14
C VAL A 55 -11.58 4.23 -0.51
N PHE A 56 -10.86 3.29 -1.11
CA PHE A 56 -10.82 1.89 -0.71
C PHE A 56 -9.38 1.44 -0.44
N ASP A 57 -9.18 0.90 0.76
CA ASP A 57 -7.93 0.27 1.18
C ASP A 57 -8.00 -1.24 0.92
N THR A 58 -7.11 -1.74 0.08
CA THR A 58 -7.09 -3.16 -0.29
C THR A 58 -6.17 -4.01 0.59
N ARG A 59 -5.55 -3.41 1.61
CA ARG A 59 -4.72 -4.13 2.58
C ARG A 59 -5.57 -5.06 3.44
N ASN A 60 -4.94 -5.84 4.31
CA ASN A 60 -5.66 -6.65 5.29
C ASN A 60 -6.16 -5.79 6.48
N ALA A 61 -7.09 -6.37 7.26
CA ALA A 61 -7.69 -5.69 8.40
C ALA A 61 -6.66 -5.26 9.48
N LEU A 62 -5.60 -6.05 9.68
CA LEU A 62 -4.55 -5.71 10.64
C LEU A 62 -3.81 -4.43 10.24
N ASN A 63 -3.43 -4.31 8.97
CA ASN A 63 -2.73 -3.12 8.48
C ASN A 63 -3.65 -1.90 8.42
N PHE A 64 -4.91 -2.09 8.05
CA PHE A 64 -5.93 -1.05 8.10
C PHE A 64 -6.11 -0.51 9.52
N GLY A 65 -6.23 -1.40 10.50
CA GLY A 65 -6.43 -1.03 11.90
C GLY A 65 -5.22 -0.35 12.56
N LYS A 66 -4.00 -0.56 12.02
CA LYS A 66 -2.80 0.16 12.47
C LYS A 66 -2.72 1.59 11.97
N GLY A 67 -3.48 1.92 10.94
CA GLY A 67 -3.58 3.24 10.34
C GLY A 67 -3.97 3.13 8.86
N HIS A 68 -4.82 4.05 8.42
CA HIS A 68 -5.32 4.12 7.04
C HIS A 68 -5.56 5.57 6.62
N VAL A 69 -5.76 5.78 5.34
CA VAL A 69 -6.11 7.10 4.79
C VAL A 69 -7.47 7.51 5.35
N PRO A 70 -7.62 8.73 5.90
CA PRO A 70 -8.87 9.17 6.52
C PRO A 70 -10.09 9.01 5.61
N GLY A 71 -11.16 8.42 6.17
CA GLY A 71 -12.39 8.13 5.44
C GLY A 71 -12.32 6.96 4.46
N ALA A 72 -11.20 6.24 4.37
CA ALA A 72 -11.10 5.05 3.54
C ALA A 72 -11.94 3.89 4.08
N THR A 73 -12.56 3.15 3.18
CA THR A 73 -13.26 1.90 3.49
C THR A 73 -12.32 0.71 3.27
N LEU A 74 -12.24 -0.19 4.24
CA LEU A 74 -11.51 -1.44 4.05
C LEU A 74 -12.25 -2.32 3.04
N LEU A 75 -11.57 -2.66 1.95
CA LEU A 75 -12.02 -3.62 0.95
C LEU A 75 -10.87 -4.57 0.61
N ALA A 76 -10.57 -5.47 1.54
CA ALA A 76 -9.41 -6.33 1.48
C ALA A 76 -9.37 -7.20 0.21
N TYR A 77 -8.25 -7.16 -0.48
CA TYR A 77 -7.96 -8.05 -1.60
C TYR A 77 -7.19 -9.28 -1.10
N LYS A 78 -7.71 -10.47 -1.35
CA LYS A 78 -7.04 -11.73 -1.02
C LYS A 78 -6.31 -12.24 -2.26
N GLU A 79 -5.01 -12.06 -2.26
CA GLU A 79 -4.11 -12.32 -3.37
C GLU A 79 -3.48 -13.71 -3.24
N LYS A 80 -3.62 -14.52 -4.29
CA LYS A 80 -2.96 -15.82 -4.48
C LYS A 80 -2.29 -15.94 -5.85
N SER A 81 -2.76 -15.14 -6.83
CA SER A 81 -2.20 -15.08 -8.17
C SER A 81 -0.81 -14.43 -8.18
N GLU A 82 -0.08 -14.61 -9.26
CA GLU A 82 1.26 -14.07 -9.45
C GLU A 82 1.30 -12.54 -9.43
N PHE A 83 2.47 -11.99 -9.15
CA PHE A 83 2.76 -10.55 -9.24
C PHE A 83 3.07 -10.18 -10.69
N ALA A 84 2.04 -10.20 -11.51
CA ALA A 84 2.11 -9.96 -12.94
C ALA A 84 0.91 -9.13 -13.43
N ALA A 85 1.11 -8.37 -14.51
CA ALA A 85 0.04 -7.53 -15.07
C ALA A 85 -1.11 -8.35 -15.67
N ASP A 86 -0.80 -9.55 -16.15
CA ASP A 86 -1.72 -10.54 -16.73
C ASP A 86 -2.13 -11.63 -15.74
N PHE A 87 -2.20 -11.28 -14.45
CA PHE A 87 -2.53 -12.20 -13.37
C PHE A 87 -3.84 -12.97 -13.58
N ASP A 88 -3.89 -14.21 -13.09
CA ASP A 88 -5.10 -15.02 -13.09
C ASP A 88 -6.02 -14.64 -11.92
N ALA A 89 -7.01 -13.80 -12.19
CA ALA A 89 -7.97 -13.31 -11.20
C ALA A 89 -8.82 -14.42 -10.55
N SER A 90 -8.93 -15.59 -11.16
CA SER A 90 -9.71 -16.71 -10.62
C SER A 90 -9.09 -17.29 -9.34
N GLN A 91 -7.81 -17.06 -9.11
CA GLN A 91 -7.09 -17.47 -7.90
C GLN A 91 -7.29 -16.51 -6.72
N ASP A 92 -7.74 -15.29 -7.00
CA ASP A 92 -7.86 -14.21 -6.03
C ASP A 92 -9.30 -14.08 -5.52
N SER A 93 -9.47 -13.29 -4.47
CA SER A 93 -10.81 -12.92 -3.98
C SER A 93 -10.88 -11.41 -3.72
N PHE A 94 -11.81 -10.77 -4.40
CA PHE A 94 -12.12 -9.34 -4.27
C PHE A 94 -13.61 -9.11 -4.44
N ASP A 95 -14.25 -8.53 -3.43
CA ASP A 95 -15.72 -8.38 -3.39
C ASP A 95 -16.15 -7.08 -4.08
N LEU A 96 -16.35 -7.16 -5.38
CA LEU A 96 -16.82 -6.03 -6.19
C LEU A 96 -18.19 -5.49 -5.77
N SER A 97 -19.03 -6.28 -5.07
CA SER A 97 -20.36 -5.85 -4.62
C SER A 97 -20.31 -4.77 -3.55
N LYS A 98 -19.16 -4.60 -2.88
CA LYS A 98 -18.92 -3.56 -1.88
C LYS A 98 -18.50 -2.21 -2.47
N LEU A 99 -18.22 -2.16 -3.76
CA LEU A 99 -18.03 -0.92 -4.47
C LEU A 99 -19.38 -0.22 -4.69
N PRO A 100 -19.40 1.10 -4.98
CA PRO A 100 -20.66 1.82 -5.25
C PRO A 100 -21.48 1.15 -6.35
N ALA A 101 -22.80 1.12 -6.19
CA ALA A 101 -23.69 0.58 -7.22
C ALA A 101 -23.63 1.38 -8.52
N ASP A 102 -23.43 2.71 -8.41
CA ASP A 102 -23.24 3.59 -9.56
C ASP A 102 -21.83 3.37 -10.16
N LYS A 103 -21.79 2.84 -11.39
CA LYS A 103 -20.56 2.61 -12.14
C LYS A 103 -19.86 3.89 -12.61
N ASN A 104 -20.51 5.05 -12.51
CA ASN A 104 -19.91 6.36 -12.78
C ASN A 104 -19.33 7.01 -11.54
N ALA A 105 -19.53 6.44 -10.34
CA ALA A 105 -18.91 6.93 -9.13
C ALA A 105 -17.38 6.94 -9.26
N THR A 106 -16.74 8.00 -8.81
CA THR A 106 -15.28 8.06 -8.72
C THR A 106 -14.81 7.25 -7.52
N ILE A 107 -13.95 6.27 -7.78
CA ILE A 107 -13.35 5.42 -6.75
C ILE A 107 -11.83 5.54 -6.79
N VAL A 108 -11.23 5.72 -5.62
CA VAL A 108 -9.79 5.69 -5.41
C VAL A 108 -9.43 4.38 -4.72
N ILE A 109 -8.47 3.66 -5.26
CA ILE A 109 -8.01 2.38 -4.72
C ILE A 109 -6.53 2.47 -4.37
N TYR A 110 -6.14 2.00 -3.19
CA TYR A 110 -4.74 1.98 -2.77
C TYR A 110 -4.40 0.73 -1.96
N SER A 111 -3.11 0.48 -1.78
CA SER A 111 -2.52 -0.55 -0.93
C SER A 111 -1.29 0.00 -0.20
N HIS A 112 -0.25 -0.80 0.01
CA HIS A 112 0.95 -0.37 0.75
C HIS A 112 1.77 0.70 0.02
N GLY A 113 2.03 0.53 -1.27
CA GLY A 113 2.92 1.38 -2.06
C GLY A 113 3.23 0.76 -3.42
N PRO A 114 4.37 1.10 -4.06
CA PRO A 114 4.72 0.63 -5.40
C PRO A 114 4.75 -0.90 -5.57
N GLN A 115 5.02 -1.68 -4.52
CA GLN A 115 4.91 -3.16 -4.53
C GLN A 115 3.51 -3.65 -4.13
N GLY A 116 2.52 -2.75 -4.08
CA GLY A 116 1.15 -3.04 -3.63
C GLY A 116 0.29 -3.67 -4.72
N TRP A 117 0.57 -4.89 -5.15
CA TRP A 117 -0.14 -5.60 -6.21
C TRP A 117 -1.65 -5.73 -5.96
N LYS A 118 -2.07 -5.80 -4.71
CA LYS A 118 -3.49 -5.87 -4.34
C LYS A 118 -4.30 -4.71 -4.91
N SER A 119 -3.79 -3.47 -4.82
CA SER A 119 -4.49 -2.31 -5.36
C SER A 119 -4.42 -2.23 -6.88
N TYR A 120 -3.32 -2.66 -7.49
CA TYR A 120 -3.24 -2.79 -8.95
C TYR A 120 -4.32 -3.74 -9.48
N LYS A 121 -4.36 -4.96 -8.93
CA LYS A 121 -5.33 -5.98 -9.33
C LYS A 121 -6.77 -5.55 -9.05
N ALA A 122 -7.04 -4.94 -7.89
CA ALA A 122 -8.33 -4.39 -7.56
C ALA A 122 -8.78 -3.31 -8.55
N ALA A 123 -7.89 -2.41 -8.95
CA ALA A 123 -8.20 -1.37 -9.94
C ALA A 123 -8.51 -1.98 -11.31
N VAL A 124 -7.72 -2.96 -11.76
CA VAL A 124 -7.97 -3.71 -13.01
C VAL A 124 -9.33 -4.40 -12.97
N LEU A 125 -9.66 -5.12 -11.89
CA LEU A 125 -10.94 -5.83 -11.76
C LEU A 125 -12.13 -4.87 -11.70
N SER A 126 -11.97 -3.74 -11.00
CA SER A 126 -13.01 -2.71 -10.95
C SER A 126 -13.30 -2.12 -12.33
N ALA A 127 -12.26 -1.79 -13.10
CA ALA A 127 -12.42 -1.30 -14.46
C ALA A 127 -13.07 -2.35 -15.38
N ARG A 128 -12.64 -3.61 -15.30
CA ARG A 128 -13.25 -4.72 -16.04
C ARG A 128 -14.72 -4.95 -15.67
N ALA A 129 -15.11 -4.65 -14.43
CA ALA A 129 -16.49 -4.72 -13.95
C ALA A 129 -17.36 -3.52 -14.38
N GLY A 130 -16.81 -2.61 -15.19
CA GLY A 130 -17.54 -1.50 -15.79
C GLY A 130 -17.49 -0.18 -15.01
N TYR A 131 -16.68 -0.07 -13.96
CA TYR A 131 -16.44 1.22 -13.30
C TYR A 131 -15.64 2.13 -14.23
N ARG A 132 -16.17 3.33 -14.48
CA ARG A 132 -15.62 4.24 -15.49
C ARG A 132 -14.59 5.22 -14.92
N ASN A 133 -14.64 5.48 -13.63
CA ASN A 133 -13.78 6.45 -12.95
C ASN A 133 -12.95 5.76 -11.87
N VAL A 134 -12.13 4.80 -12.27
CA VAL A 134 -11.21 4.09 -11.39
C VAL A 134 -9.89 4.85 -11.32
N LEU A 135 -9.53 5.30 -10.14
CA LEU A 135 -8.30 6.01 -9.83
C LEU A 135 -7.43 5.12 -8.93
N TRP A 136 -6.20 4.91 -9.32
CA TRP A 136 -5.26 4.10 -8.56
C TRP A 136 -4.15 4.97 -7.98
N MET A 137 -4.13 5.09 -6.65
CA MET A 137 -3.05 5.75 -5.92
C MET A 137 -1.91 4.73 -5.72
N ARG A 138 -1.02 4.62 -6.73
CA ARG A 138 0.08 3.64 -6.78
C ARG A 138 1.04 3.77 -5.61
N GLU A 139 1.34 5.00 -5.19
CA GLU A 139 2.23 5.28 -4.05
C GLU A 139 1.66 4.79 -2.72
N GLY A 140 0.37 4.56 -2.65
CA GLY A 140 -0.32 3.90 -1.57
C GLY A 140 -0.18 4.58 -0.22
N PHE A 141 -0.37 3.81 0.83
CA PHE A 141 -0.27 4.28 2.21
C PHE A 141 1.16 4.77 2.56
N ALA A 142 2.19 4.15 1.97
CA ALA A 142 3.57 4.60 2.15
C ALA A 142 3.79 6.01 1.61
N GLY A 143 3.27 6.32 0.41
CA GLY A 143 3.33 7.66 -0.15
C GLY A 143 2.53 8.67 0.68
N TRP A 144 1.34 8.28 1.16
CA TRP A 144 0.51 9.11 2.03
C TRP A 144 1.25 9.52 3.31
N THR A 145 1.84 8.57 4.01
CA THR A 145 2.57 8.81 5.27
C THR A 145 3.90 9.53 5.05
N ALA A 146 4.57 9.30 3.92
CA ALA A 146 5.81 10.00 3.57
C ALA A 146 5.62 11.52 3.42
N LEU A 147 4.42 11.98 3.05
CA LEU A 147 4.05 13.40 3.03
C LEU A 147 3.59 13.94 4.40
N GLY A 148 3.65 13.14 5.45
CA GLY A 148 3.24 13.55 6.81
C GLY A 148 1.74 13.81 6.94
N LEU A 149 0.91 13.26 6.06
CA LEU A 149 -0.54 13.45 6.09
C LEU A 149 -1.18 12.68 7.25
N ALA A 150 -2.29 13.20 7.76
CA ALA A 150 -3.04 12.57 8.85
C ALA A 150 -3.51 11.16 8.48
N VAL A 151 -3.59 10.29 9.47
CA VAL A 151 -4.11 8.91 9.37
C VAL A 151 -5.21 8.69 10.39
N GLU A 152 -6.11 7.76 10.12
CA GLU A 152 -7.10 7.22 11.06
C GLU A 152 -6.74 5.81 11.49
#